data_252f15e29492c07c27a77a8fb2e13f53
#
_entry.id   252f15e29492c07c27a77a8fb2e13f53
#
_cell.length_a   1.000
_cell.length_b   1.000
_cell.length_c   1.000
_cell.angle_alpha   90.00
_cell.angle_beta   90.00
_cell.angle_gamma   90.00
#
_symmetry.space_group_name_H-M   'P 1'
#
loop_
_entity.id
_entity.type
_entity.pdbx_description
1 polymer ?
#
loop_
_entity_poly.entity_id
_entity_poly.type
_entity_poly.pdbx_seq_one_letter_code
_entity_poly.pdbx_strand_id
1 'polypeptide(L)'
;MAILSRGARGLPCHICRQCASPHDAQRTAYLCCAGKLSKEDRTALKSLRPDAAIQDLRVALFVVPRAQSELLSRARSLLHFHEQNLYCGACGTKTKCNAAGSYRYCETCKASIYPSSKPVGIVLVTDERNSKALLVRQPRHPPGMFTCIAGFADIGETLEACVKREVAEEAGLEVTAVRYLGCQHWPFPGSLMMGCIATALTHEVSLDTSELQDGRWWSRAEVEAAVTASAANGSPWSLTASAAGGSPWSLTSSAAGGSPWFSSEPKTAALLLPPPMTIAHCLIRHWLETTSESSS
;
A
#
# COMPACT_ATOMS: atom_id res chain seq x y z
N MET A 1 0.22 -10.42 8.25
CA MET A 1 1.27 -10.41 9.27
C MET A 1 2.55 -10.92 8.63
N ALA A 2 3.66 -10.25 8.82
CA ALA A 2 4.96 -10.67 8.31
C ALA A 2 5.87 -11.04 9.48
N ILE A 3 6.72 -12.05 9.27
CA ILE A 3 7.75 -12.45 10.23
C ILE A 3 9.09 -12.08 9.62
N LEU A 4 9.81 -11.20 10.29
CA LEU A 4 11.13 -10.75 9.89
C LEU A 4 12.18 -11.42 10.78
N SER A 5 13.04 -12.27 10.20
CA SER A 5 14.19 -12.81 10.91
C SER A 5 15.43 -12.81 10.02
N ARG A 6 16.59 -12.46 10.57
CA ARG A 6 17.89 -12.64 9.91
C ARG A 6 18.37 -14.07 10.12
N GLY A 7 18.61 -14.81 9.05
CA GLY A 7 19.42 -16.02 9.04
C GLY A 7 18.79 -17.24 9.69
N ALA A 8 17.74 -17.82 9.13
CA ALA A 8 17.28 -19.15 9.54
C ALA A 8 17.28 -20.14 8.38
N ARG A 9 18.05 -21.20 8.52
CA ARG A 9 17.88 -22.41 7.74
C ARG A 9 16.78 -23.27 8.39
N GLY A 10 15.79 -23.67 7.60
CA GLY A 10 14.99 -24.85 7.86
C GLY A 10 13.86 -24.77 8.87
N LEU A 11 12.85 -23.91 8.64
CA LEU A 11 11.52 -24.18 9.21
C LEU A 11 10.60 -24.72 8.11
N PRO A 12 9.93 -25.87 8.30
CA PRO A 12 8.98 -26.40 7.34
C PRO A 12 7.70 -25.56 7.37
N CYS A 13 7.56 -24.64 6.42
CA CYS A 13 6.27 -24.02 6.16
C CYS A 13 5.45 -24.96 5.30
N HIS A 14 4.28 -25.39 5.76
CA HIS A 14 3.38 -26.24 4.98
C HIS A 14 2.98 -25.65 3.61
N ILE A 15 3.08 -24.34 3.46
CA ILE A 15 2.82 -23.63 2.20
C ILE A 15 4.07 -23.59 1.30
N CYS A 16 5.27 -23.64 1.85
CA CYS A 16 6.53 -23.47 1.11
C CYS A 16 7.18 -24.78 0.63
N ARG A 17 6.69 -25.97 1.05
CA ARG A 17 7.23 -27.24 0.57
C ARG A 17 7.11 -27.47 -0.94
N GLN A 18 6.23 -26.71 -1.61
CA GLN A 18 5.99 -26.83 -3.06
C GLN A 18 6.73 -25.80 -3.92
N CYS A 19 7.37 -24.80 -3.33
CA CYS A 19 7.98 -23.67 -4.08
C CYS A 19 9.50 -23.58 -3.98
N ALA A 20 10.18 -24.45 -3.26
CA ALA A 20 11.64 -24.42 -3.12
C ALA A 20 12.30 -25.19 -4.27
N SER A 21 12.89 -24.46 -5.22
CA SER A 21 13.87 -25.01 -6.15
C SER A 21 15.16 -25.35 -5.39
N PRO A 22 15.81 -26.51 -5.66
CA PRO A 22 17.05 -26.91 -4.97
C PRO A 22 18.25 -26.00 -5.21
N HIS A 23 18.19 -25.06 -6.16
CA HIS A 23 19.32 -24.22 -6.57
C HIS A 23 19.48 -22.90 -5.78
N ASP A 24 18.57 -22.55 -4.86
CA ASP A 24 18.61 -21.28 -4.13
C ASP A 24 19.12 -21.39 -2.67
N ALA A 25 19.89 -22.41 -2.35
CA ALA A 25 20.35 -22.71 -0.98
C ALA A 25 21.36 -21.72 -0.38
N GLN A 26 21.77 -20.69 -1.11
CA GLN A 26 22.73 -19.66 -0.63
C GLN A 26 22.16 -18.27 -0.43
N ARG A 27 20.87 -18.02 -0.72
CA ARG A 27 20.23 -16.75 -0.42
C ARG A 27 19.55 -16.83 0.94
N THR A 28 19.82 -15.88 1.80
CA THR A 28 19.16 -15.68 3.10
C THR A 28 17.65 -15.78 2.93
N ALA A 29 17.08 -16.95 3.22
CA ALA A 29 15.66 -17.18 3.06
C ALA A 29 14.93 -16.47 4.21
N TYR A 30 14.18 -15.42 3.89
CA TYR A 30 13.18 -14.88 4.80
C TYR A 30 11.93 -15.74 4.67
N LEU A 31 11.54 -16.38 5.76
CA LEU A 31 10.30 -17.13 5.80
C LEU A 31 9.13 -16.16 5.93
N CYS A 32 8.46 -15.88 4.82
CA CYS A 32 7.29 -15.02 4.77
C CYS A 32 6.02 -15.86 4.90
N CYS A 33 5.54 -16.07 6.11
CA CYS A 33 4.18 -16.57 6.33
C CYS A 33 3.20 -15.38 6.29
N ALA A 34 2.61 -15.13 5.14
CA ALA A 34 1.59 -14.11 4.99
C ALA A 34 0.20 -14.72 5.27
N GLY A 35 -0.01 -15.26 6.45
CA GLY A 35 -1.29 -15.82 6.91
C GLY A 35 -1.77 -15.18 8.20
N LYS A 36 -3.00 -15.49 8.61
CA LYS A 36 -3.46 -15.24 9.98
C LYS A 36 -2.78 -16.28 10.87
N LEU A 37 -1.79 -15.89 11.66
CA LEU A 37 -1.22 -16.76 12.67
C LEU A 37 -2.15 -16.85 13.88
N SER A 38 -2.42 -18.07 14.33
CA SER A 38 -3.10 -18.30 15.61
C SER A 38 -2.25 -17.78 16.77
N LYS A 39 -2.81 -17.75 17.97
CA LYS A 39 -2.07 -17.38 19.17
C LYS A 39 -0.98 -18.41 19.47
N GLU A 40 -1.27 -19.66 19.24
CA GLU A 40 -0.38 -20.80 19.38
C GLU A 40 0.80 -20.73 18.42
N ASP A 41 0.54 -20.43 17.13
CA ASP A 41 1.59 -20.24 16.11
C ASP A 41 2.54 -19.11 16.49
N ARG A 42 2.01 -18.01 17.02
CA ARG A 42 2.83 -16.86 17.47
C ARG A 42 3.75 -17.26 18.62
N THR A 43 3.24 -18.02 19.57
CA THR A 43 4.01 -18.50 20.73
C THR A 43 5.10 -19.47 20.28
N ALA A 44 4.77 -20.43 19.42
CA ALA A 44 5.73 -21.39 18.86
C ALA A 44 6.84 -20.67 18.08
N LEU A 45 6.49 -19.67 17.26
CA LEU A 45 7.47 -18.89 16.51
C LEU A 45 8.40 -18.08 17.41
N LYS A 46 7.88 -17.46 18.48
CA LYS A 46 8.71 -16.76 19.47
C LYS A 46 9.66 -17.69 20.22
N SER A 47 9.24 -18.92 20.51
CA SER A 47 10.09 -19.93 21.14
C SER A 47 11.20 -20.40 20.21
N LEU A 48 10.91 -20.59 18.92
CA LEU A 48 11.88 -21.00 17.90
C LEU A 48 12.85 -19.88 17.49
N ARG A 49 12.40 -18.64 17.55
CA ARG A 49 13.16 -17.45 17.15
C ARG A 49 12.86 -16.28 18.10
N PRO A 50 13.51 -16.25 19.28
CA PRO A 50 13.33 -15.16 20.25
C PRO A 50 13.70 -13.78 19.71
N ASP A 51 14.61 -13.74 18.72
CA ASP A 51 15.07 -12.55 18.01
C ASP A 51 14.12 -12.08 16.90
N ALA A 52 13.07 -12.85 16.57
CA ALA A 52 12.13 -12.49 15.52
C ALA A 52 11.06 -11.53 16.02
N ALA A 53 10.82 -10.45 15.26
CA ALA A 53 9.70 -9.55 15.46
C ALA A 53 8.50 -9.97 14.59
N ILE A 54 7.31 -10.00 15.20
CA ILE A 54 6.05 -10.22 14.50
C ILE A 54 5.41 -8.86 14.28
N GLN A 55 5.28 -8.43 13.03
CA GLN A 55 4.79 -7.11 12.67
C GLN A 55 3.54 -7.19 11.78
N ASP A 56 2.75 -6.12 11.76
CA ASP A 56 1.73 -5.95 10.73
C ASP A 56 2.39 -5.88 9.36
N LEU A 57 1.78 -6.53 8.36
CA LEU A 57 2.37 -6.58 7.03
C LEU A 57 2.49 -5.20 6.39
N ARG A 58 1.53 -4.30 6.65
CA ARG A 58 1.58 -2.93 6.11
C ARG A 58 2.82 -2.19 6.61
N VAL A 59 3.14 -2.32 7.90
CA VAL A 59 4.36 -1.77 8.49
C VAL A 59 5.59 -2.45 7.91
N ALA A 60 5.58 -3.79 7.84
CA ALA A 60 6.71 -4.57 7.33
C ALA A 60 7.09 -4.18 5.90
N LEU A 61 6.12 -3.91 5.01
CA LEU A 61 6.37 -3.51 3.62
C LEU A 61 7.16 -2.19 3.49
N PHE A 62 7.09 -1.31 4.49
CA PHE A 62 7.80 -0.03 4.46
C PHE A 62 9.19 -0.07 5.10
N VAL A 63 9.52 -1.13 5.83
CA VAL A 63 10.78 -1.23 6.58
C VAL A 63 11.74 -2.28 6.05
N VAL A 64 11.25 -3.22 5.22
CA VAL A 64 12.11 -4.22 4.58
C VAL A 64 12.71 -3.67 3.28
N PRO A 65 13.84 -4.22 2.82
CA PRO A 65 14.38 -3.89 1.50
C PRO A 65 13.35 -4.11 0.39
N ARG A 66 13.40 -3.29 -0.66
CA ARG A 66 12.40 -3.28 -1.76
C ARG A 66 12.13 -4.66 -2.35
N ALA A 67 13.17 -5.44 -2.65
CA ALA A 67 13.00 -6.79 -3.20
C ALA A 67 12.21 -7.74 -2.28
N GLN A 68 12.35 -7.56 -0.96
CA GLN A 68 11.59 -8.32 0.03
C GLN A 68 10.15 -7.81 0.15
N SER A 69 9.95 -6.51 0.08
CA SER A 69 8.60 -5.90 0.04
C SER A 69 7.80 -6.39 -1.17
N GLU A 70 8.41 -6.47 -2.34
CA GLU A 70 7.79 -7.00 -3.56
C GLU A 70 7.38 -8.47 -3.39
N LEU A 71 8.27 -9.30 -2.82
CA LEU A 71 7.97 -10.71 -2.54
C LEU A 71 6.83 -10.87 -1.53
N LEU A 72 6.86 -10.10 -0.44
CA LEU A 72 5.80 -10.10 0.59
C LEU A 72 4.46 -9.66 0.02
N SER A 73 4.45 -8.62 -0.79
CA SER A 73 3.25 -8.13 -1.48
C SER A 73 2.63 -9.21 -2.38
N ARG A 74 3.46 -9.87 -3.18
CA ARG A 74 3.01 -10.97 -4.04
C ARG A 74 2.47 -12.15 -3.24
N ALA A 75 3.20 -12.57 -2.20
CA ALA A 75 2.79 -13.67 -1.32
C ALA A 75 1.44 -13.38 -0.65
N ARG A 76 1.24 -12.15 -0.13
CA ARG A 76 -0.02 -11.73 0.48
C ARG A 76 -1.18 -11.81 -0.50
N SER A 77 -0.99 -11.32 -1.71
CA SER A 77 -2.05 -11.32 -2.73
C SER A 77 -2.40 -12.72 -3.21
N LEU A 78 -1.41 -13.60 -3.40
CA LEU A 78 -1.66 -15.01 -3.75
C LEU A 78 -2.41 -15.76 -2.65
N LEU A 79 -2.03 -15.57 -1.39
CA LEU A 79 -2.73 -16.18 -0.27
C LEU A 79 -4.17 -15.70 -0.20
N HIS A 80 -4.39 -14.41 -0.32
CA HIS A 80 -5.75 -13.84 -0.37
C HIS A 80 -6.56 -14.42 -1.54
N PHE A 81 -5.97 -14.51 -2.73
CA PHE A 81 -6.60 -15.14 -3.89
C PHE A 81 -7.00 -16.59 -3.58
N HIS A 82 -6.13 -17.38 -2.97
CA HIS A 82 -6.44 -18.77 -2.63
C HIS A 82 -7.54 -18.90 -1.58
N GLU A 83 -7.58 -18.00 -0.60
CA GLU A 83 -8.64 -17.96 0.42
C GLU A 83 -10.01 -17.61 -0.18
N GLN A 84 -10.05 -16.71 -1.16
CA GLN A 84 -11.30 -16.21 -1.76
C GLN A 84 -11.86 -17.13 -2.86
N ASN A 85 -11.06 -18.07 -3.41
CA ASN A 85 -11.45 -18.87 -4.56
C ASN A 85 -11.51 -20.37 -4.25
N LEU A 86 -11.95 -20.74 -3.05
CA LEU A 86 -12.04 -22.13 -2.62
C LEU A 86 -13.09 -22.93 -3.42
N TYR A 87 -14.07 -22.25 -3.97
CA TYR A 87 -15.15 -22.85 -4.76
C TYR A 87 -15.22 -22.21 -6.15
N CYS A 88 -15.63 -23.00 -7.13
CA CYS A 88 -15.77 -22.58 -8.50
C CYS A 88 -17.01 -21.67 -8.67
N GLY A 89 -16.85 -20.46 -9.19
CA GLY A 89 -17.95 -19.54 -9.45
C GLY A 89 -18.96 -20.02 -10.50
N ALA A 90 -18.57 -21.00 -11.36
CA ALA A 90 -19.46 -21.52 -12.39
C ALA A 90 -20.32 -22.71 -11.91
N CYS A 91 -19.78 -23.61 -11.08
CA CYS A 91 -20.47 -24.85 -10.69
C CYS A 91 -20.47 -25.15 -9.20
N GLY A 92 -19.93 -24.28 -8.35
CA GLY A 92 -19.91 -24.45 -6.89
C GLY A 92 -18.96 -25.53 -6.37
N THR A 93 -18.31 -26.31 -7.23
CA THR A 93 -17.40 -27.40 -6.80
C THR A 93 -16.11 -26.80 -6.19
N LYS A 94 -15.57 -27.48 -5.18
CA LYS A 94 -14.31 -27.10 -4.56
C LYS A 94 -13.17 -27.11 -5.58
N THR A 95 -12.43 -26.01 -5.68
CA THR A 95 -11.31 -25.87 -6.60
C THR A 95 -10.03 -26.43 -6.03
N LYS A 96 -9.07 -26.77 -6.88
CA LYS A 96 -7.72 -27.19 -6.53
C LYS A 96 -6.70 -26.14 -6.97
N CYS A 97 -5.61 -26.02 -6.21
CA CYS A 97 -4.47 -25.22 -6.58
C CYS A 97 -3.56 -26.01 -7.52
N ASN A 98 -2.99 -25.36 -8.54
CA ASN A 98 -1.94 -26.00 -9.34
C ASN A 98 -0.65 -26.17 -8.53
N ALA A 99 0.29 -27.00 -9.02
CA ALA A 99 1.52 -27.33 -8.30
C ALA A 99 2.39 -26.08 -7.96
N ALA A 100 2.37 -25.05 -8.81
CA ALA A 100 3.13 -23.82 -8.61
C ALA A 100 2.43 -22.78 -7.70
N GLY A 101 1.18 -23.01 -7.29
CA GLY A 101 0.40 -22.04 -6.53
C GLY A 101 0.01 -20.77 -7.30
N SER A 102 0.06 -20.79 -8.63
CA SER A 102 -0.14 -19.61 -9.46
C SER A 102 -1.58 -19.41 -9.92
N TYR A 103 -2.40 -20.46 -9.91
CA TYR A 103 -3.83 -20.41 -10.24
C TYR A 103 -4.58 -21.56 -9.58
N ARG A 104 -5.91 -21.50 -9.62
CA ARG A 104 -6.79 -22.59 -9.19
C ARG A 104 -7.55 -23.13 -10.39
N TYR A 105 -8.00 -24.40 -10.29
CA TYR A 105 -8.80 -25.02 -11.32
C TYR A 105 -9.92 -25.88 -10.72
N CYS A 106 -10.99 -26.01 -11.49
CA CYS A 106 -12.13 -26.88 -11.16
C CYS A 106 -12.02 -28.18 -11.95
N GLU A 107 -11.98 -29.32 -11.27
CA GLU A 107 -11.93 -30.62 -11.94
C GLU A 107 -13.26 -31.01 -12.60
N THR A 108 -14.38 -30.42 -12.16
CA THR A 108 -15.71 -30.73 -12.68
C THR A 108 -15.98 -30.02 -14.01
N CYS A 109 -15.94 -28.69 -14.02
CA CYS A 109 -16.25 -27.89 -15.23
C CYS A 109 -15.02 -27.44 -16.02
N LYS A 110 -13.81 -27.84 -15.58
CA LYS A 110 -12.52 -27.52 -16.20
C LYS A 110 -12.15 -26.03 -16.23
N ALA A 111 -12.90 -25.19 -15.53
CA ALA A 111 -12.60 -23.77 -15.41
C ALA A 111 -11.28 -23.55 -14.69
N SER A 112 -10.45 -22.64 -15.22
CA SER A 112 -9.25 -22.13 -14.56
C SER A 112 -9.51 -20.74 -14.01
N ILE A 113 -9.07 -20.47 -12.78
CA ILE A 113 -9.25 -19.21 -12.06
C ILE A 113 -7.88 -18.64 -11.75
N TYR A 114 -7.59 -17.47 -12.31
CA TYR A 114 -6.30 -16.79 -12.18
C TYR A 114 -6.39 -15.63 -11.18
N PRO A 115 -5.29 -15.32 -10.47
CA PRO A 115 -5.21 -14.09 -9.69
C PRO A 115 -5.39 -12.88 -10.58
N SER A 116 -6.21 -11.94 -10.14
CA SER A 116 -6.40 -10.65 -10.81
C SER A 116 -6.10 -9.51 -9.86
N SER A 117 -5.53 -8.42 -10.37
CA SER A 117 -5.41 -7.17 -9.64
C SER A 117 -6.56 -6.24 -10.02
N LYS A 118 -7.09 -5.52 -9.04
CA LYS A 118 -8.09 -4.47 -9.29
C LYS A 118 -7.36 -3.21 -9.77
N PRO A 119 -7.70 -2.64 -10.95
CA PRO A 119 -7.09 -1.40 -11.41
C PRO A 119 -7.58 -0.23 -10.56
N VAL A 120 -6.65 0.66 -10.21
CA VAL A 120 -6.89 1.88 -9.43
C VAL A 120 -6.12 3.02 -10.08
N GLY A 121 -6.82 4.10 -10.44
CA GLY A 121 -6.18 5.37 -10.81
C GLY A 121 -5.77 6.11 -9.53
N ILE A 122 -4.52 6.57 -9.45
CA ILE A 122 -4.07 7.48 -8.40
C ILE A 122 -3.41 8.69 -9.04
N VAL A 123 -3.87 9.89 -8.69
CA VAL A 123 -3.48 11.11 -9.40
C VAL A 123 -3.06 12.21 -8.44
N LEU A 124 -1.93 12.85 -8.73
CA LEU A 124 -1.58 14.15 -8.19
C LEU A 124 -2.13 15.24 -9.11
N VAL A 125 -3.09 16.01 -8.62
CA VAL A 125 -3.67 17.14 -9.34
C VAL A 125 -2.87 18.39 -9.02
N THR A 126 -2.40 19.10 -10.05
CA THR A 126 -1.66 20.37 -9.91
C THR A 126 -2.49 21.54 -10.43
N ASP A 127 -2.17 22.74 -9.97
CA ASP A 127 -2.70 23.96 -10.58
C ASP A 127 -2.04 24.24 -11.96
N GLU A 128 -2.61 25.13 -12.74
CA GLU A 128 -2.10 25.50 -14.09
C GLU A 128 -0.66 26.00 -14.06
N ARG A 129 -0.28 26.70 -12.99
CA ARG A 129 1.07 27.25 -12.80
C ARG A 129 2.07 26.23 -12.25
N ASN A 130 1.64 24.99 -12.02
CA ASN A 130 2.42 23.95 -11.35
C ASN A 130 3.02 24.40 -10.00
N SER A 131 2.36 25.35 -9.32
CA SER A 131 2.79 25.95 -8.06
C SER A 131 2.17 25.31 -6.83
N LYS A 132 1.02 24.65 -7.01
CA LYS A 132 0.28 23.96 -5.95
C LYS A 132 -0.13 22.57 -6.38
N ALA A 133 -0.27 21.67 -5.42
CA ALA A 133 -0.85 20.36 -5.60
C ALA A 133 -2.04 20.16 -4.66
N LEU A 134 -3.10 19.52 -5.15
CA LEU A 134 -4.22 19.11 -4.33
C LEU A 134 -3.83 17.82 -3.61
N LEU A 135 -3.88 17.84 -2.29
CA LEU A 135 -3.78 16.65 -1.47
C LEU A 135 -5.03 16.52 -0.60
N VAL A 136 -5.48 15.31 -0.45
CA VAL A 136 -6.73 14.95 0.23
C VAL A 136 -6.48 14.00 1.40
N ARG A 137 -7.41 13.93 2.33
CA ARG A 137 -7.33 13.09 3.50
C ARG A 137 -8.63 12.32 3.71
N GLN A 138 -8.53 11.00 3.80
CA GLN A 138 -9.66 10.15 4.16
C GLN A 138 -9.71 9.95 5.69
N PRO A 139 -10.90 9.67 6.28
CA PRO A 139 -11.04 9.46 7.73
C PRO A 139 -10.14 8.35 8.29
N ARG A 140 -9.82 7.34 7.47
CA ARG A 140 -8.94 6.21 7.85
C ARG A 140 -7.44 6.55 7.87
N HIS A 141 -7.04 7.72 7.37
CA HIS A 141 -5.64 8.13 7.39
C HIS A 141 -5.24 8.64 8.78
N PRO A 142 -3.97 8.46 9.17
CA PRO A 142 -3.45 9.08 10.39
C PRO A 142 -3.69 10.59 10.40
N PRO A 143 -3.88 11.21 11.59
CA PRO A 143 -4.03 12.66 11.69
C PRO A 143 -2.90 13.41 10.97
N GLY A 144 -3.26 14.44 10.19
CA GLY A 144 -2.31 15.24 9.42
C GLY A 144 -1.77 14.59 8.14
N MET A 145 -2.09 13.32 7.84
CA MET A 145 -1.64 12.66 6.63
C MET A 145 -2.56 12.98 5.44
N PHE A 146 -1.98 13.61 4.43
CA PHE A 146 -2.62 13.91 3.16
C PHE A 146 -1.95 13.15 2.03
N THR A 147 -2.72 12.76 1.01
CA THR A 147 -2.29 11.94 -0.12
C THR A 147 -2.93 12.38 -1.42
N CYS A 148 -2.62 11.71 -2.51
CA CYS A 148 -3.25 11.90 -3.81
C CYS A 148 -4.67 11.32 -3.84
N ILE A 149 -5.54 11.82 -4.72
CA ILE A 149 -6.85 11.24 -5.03
C ILE A 149 -6.65 9.86 -5.65
N ALA A 150 -7.47 8.88 -5.27
CA ALA A 150 -7.34 7.53 -5.82
C ALA A 150 -8.64 6.74 -5.70
N GLY A 151 -9.09 6.20 -6.85
CA GLY A 151 -10.26 5.35 -6.90
C GLY A 151 -10.13 4.18 -7.87
N PHE A 152 -11.07 3.24 -7.80
CA PHE A 152 -11.12 2.06 -8.65
C PHE A 152 -11.62 2.40 -10.05
N ALA A 153 -10.95 1.84 -11.07
CA ALA A 153 -11.50 1.90 -12.41
C ALA A 153 -12.71 0.97 -12.54
N ASP A 154 -13.79 1.50 -13.11
CA ASP A 154 -15.00 0.75 -13.40
C ASP A 154 -14.80 -0.19 -14.60
N ILE A 155 -15.73 -1.16 -14.75
CA ILE A 155 -15.68 -2.09 -15.87
C ILE A 155 -15.86 -1.34 -17.20
N GLY A 156 -14.84 -1.47 -18.07
CA GLY A 156 -14.82 -0.80 -19.37
C GLY A 156 -14.26 0.62 -19.36
N GLU A 157 -13.88 1.12 -18.20
CA GLU A 157 -13.30 2.46 -18.05
C GLU A 157 -11.81 2.45 -18.42
N THR A 158 -11.34 3.51 -19.08
CA THR A 158 -9.90 3.74 -19.28
C THR A 158 -9.27 4.38 -18.05
N LEU A 159 -7.94 4.36 -17.95
CA LEU A 159 -7.23 5.02 -16.86
C LEU A 159 -7.53 6.52 -16.79
N GLU A 160 -7.57 7.17 -17.96
CA GLU A 160 -7.85 8.60 -18.07
C GLU A 160 -9.27 8.93 -17.64
N ALA A 161 -10.25 8.11 -18.01
CA ALA A 161 -11.65 8.28 -17.61
C ALA A 161 -11.80 8.09 -16.10
N CYS A 162 -11.20 7.02 -15.54
CA CYS A 162 -11.17 6.76 -14.11
C CYS A 162 -10.62 7.96 -13.33
N VAL A 163 -9.44 8.45 -13.71
CA VAL A 163 -8.81 9.59 -13.03
C VAL A 163 -9.68 10.84 -13.08
N LYS A 164 -10.26 11.16 -14.25
CA LYS A 164 -11.13 12.33 -14.41
C LYS A 164 -12.40 12.22 -13.58
N ARG A 165 -13.02 11.05 -13.56
CA ARG A 165 -14.24 10.78 -12.77
C ARG A 165 -13.94 10.89 -11.27
N GLU A 166 -12.89 10.23 -10.76
CA GLU A 166 -12.55 10.27 -9.33
C GLU A 166 -12.21 11.70 -8.86
N VAL A 167 -11.49 12.49 -9.68
CA VAL A 167 -11.22 13.90 -9.35
C VAL A 167 -12.48 14.72 -9.32
N ALA A 168 -13.42 14.48 -10.25
CA ALA A 168 -14.69 15.18 -10.27
C ALA A 168 -15.60 14.76 -9.09
N GLU A 169 -15.67 13.48 -8.77
CA GLU A 169 -16.50 12.94 -7.68
C GLU A 169 -15.94 13.36 -6.31
N GLU A 170 -14.66 13.13 -6.04
CA GLU A 170 -14.06 13.38 -4.72
C GLU A 170 -13.77 14.87 -4.45
N ALA A 171 -13.45 15.67 -5.47
CA ALA A 171 -12.99 17.06 -5.28
C ALA A 171 -13.75 18.12 -6.10
N GLY A 172 -14.71 17.74 -6.94
CA GLY A 172 -15.48 18.66 -7.76
C GLY A 172 -14.68 19.39 -8.85
N LEU A 173 -13.52 18.84 -9.24
CA LEU A 173 -12.62 19.49 -10.20
C LEU A 173 -12.66 18.81 -11.57
N GLU A 174 -12.51 19.63 -12.60
CA GLU A 174 -12.18 19.15 -13.94
C GLU A 174 -10.67 19.21 -14.17
N VAL A 175 -10.12 18.19 -14.86
CA VAL A 175 -8.69 18.11 -15.15
C VAL A 175 -8.42 17.91 -16.65
N THR A 176 -7.23 18.32 -17.06
CA THR A 176 -6.70 18.19 -18.41
C THR A 176 -6.40 16.74 -18.78
N ALA A 177 -5.55 16.53 -19.80
CA ALA A 177 -4.98 15.25 -20.16
C ALA A 177 -4.23 14.63 -18.95
N VAL A 178 -4.51 13.35 -18.72
CA VAL A 178 -3.89 12.57 -17.64
C VAL A 178 -2.56 12.01 -18.16
N ARG A 179 -1.46 12.27 -17.45
CA ARG A 179 -0.14 11.75 -17.76
C ARG A 179 0.21 10.60 -16.81
N TYR A 180 0.34 9.40 -17.32
CA TYR A 180 0.81 8.23 -16.57
C TYR A 180 2.31 8.33 -16.28
N LEU A 181 2.71 8.00 -15.04
CA LEU A 181 4.11 8.02 -14.60
C LEU A 181 4.64 6.65 -14.20
N GLY A 182 3.80 5.77 -13.69
CA GLY A 182 4.24 4.45 -13.24
C GLY A 182 3.14 3.73 -12.46
N CYS A 183 3.42 2.50 -12.06
CA CYS A 183 2.46 1.73 -11.27
C CYS A 183 3.11 1.03 -10.07
N GLN A 184 2.28 0.66 -9.11
CA GLN A 184 2.67 -0.10 -7.93
C GLN A 184 1.60 -1.12 -7.58
N HIS A 185 2.03 -2.36 -7.33
CA HIS A 185 1.14 -3.35 -6.75
C HIS A 185 0.88 -3.04 -5.27
N TRP A 186 -0.40 -2.98 -4.87
CA TRP A 186 -0.84 -2.73 -3.51
C TRP A 186 -1.60 -3.96 -2.97
N PRO A 187 -1.03 -4.73 -2.01
CA PRO A 187 -1.56 -6.05 -1.62
C PRO A 187 -2.75 -5.99 -0.65
N PHE A 188 -3.50 -4.89 -0.60
CA PHE A 188 -4.62 -4.71 0.32
C PHE A 188 -5.88 -4.23 -0.41
N PRO A 189 -6.68 -5.16 -0.98
CA PRO A 189 -6.51 -6.62 -1.01
C PRO A 189 -5.67 -7.14 -2.19
N GLY A 190 -5.38 -6.37 -3.21
CA GLY A 190 -4.66 -6.75 -4.42
C GLY A 190 -4.97 -5.78 -5.56
N SER A 191 -4.55 -4.52 -5.43
CA SER A 191 -4.76 -3.47 -6.43
C SER A 191 -3.52 -3.22 -7.27
N LEU A 192 -3.71 -2.80 -8.51
CA LEU A 192 -2.69 -2.20 -9.36
C LEU A 192 -2.91 -0.69 -9.34
N MET A 193 -2.12 0.02 -8.53
CA MET A 193 -2.16 1.48 -8.45
C MET A 193 -1.44 2.07 -9.64
N MET A 194 -2.14 2.79 -10.50
CA MET A 194 -1.61 3.44 -11.72
C MET A 194 -1.47 4.93 -11.46
N GLY A 195 -0.23 5.36 -11.26
CA GLY A 195 0.12 6.73 -10.85
C GLY A 195 0.13 7.71 -12.01
N CYS A 196 -0.59 8.80 -11.83
CA CYS A 196 -0.80 9.84 -12.83
C CYS A 196 -0.54 11.23 -12.26
N ILE A 197 -0.30 12.19 -13.14
CA ILE A 197 -0.39 13.62 -12.88
C ILE A 197 -1.40 14.23 -13.87
N ALA A 198 -2.22 15.16 -13.39
CA ALA A 198 -3.12 15.94 -14.21
C ALA A 198 -3.17 17.39 -13.71
N THR A 199 -3.46 18.34 -14.61
CA THR A 199 -3.59 19.76 -14.27
C THR A 199 -5.07 20.12 -14.14
N ALA A 200 -5.45 20.78 -13.09
CA ALA A 200 -6.81 21.27 -12.88
C ALA A 200 -7.18 22.37 -13.87
N LEU A 201 -8.38 22.27 -14.42
CA LEU A 201 -9.03 23.31 -15.23
C LEU A 201 -9.86 24.28 -14.36
N THR A 202 -10.30 23.79 -13.20
CA THR A 202 -11.06 24.54 -12.21
C THR A 202 -10.29 24.57 -10.89
N HIS A 203 -10.53 25.56 -10.02
CA HIS A 203 -9.72 25.75 -8.81
C HIS A 203 -10.52 25.67 -7.51
N GLU A 204 -11.84 25.77 -7.59
CA GLU A 204 -12.73 25.69 -6.44
C GLU A 204 -12.94 24.22 -6.06
N VAL A 205 -12.40 23.83 -4.91
CA VAL A 205 -12.49 22.46 -4.41
C VAL A 205 -13.81 22.27 -3.68
N SER A 206 -14.60 21.29 -4.13
CA SER A 206 -15.83 20.83 -3.50
C SER A 206 -15.68 19.37 -3.12
N LEU A 207 -15.34 19.09 -1.86
CA LEU A 207 -15.07 17.74 -1.40
C LEU A 207 -16.36 16.93 -1.22
N ASP A 208 -16.33 15.68 -1.65
CA ASP A 208 -17.31 14.71 -1.18
C ASP A 208 -16.98 14.31 0.27
N THR A 209 -17.73 14.87 1.20
CA THR A 209 -17.56 14.63 2.64
C THR A 209 -17.97 13.23 3.10
N SER A 210 -18.55 12.40 2.22
CA SER A 210 -18.83 10.99 2.51
C SER A 210 -17.57 10.14 2.42
N GLU A 211 -16.60 10.54 1.61
CA GLU A 211 -15.34 9.81 1.39
C GLU A 211 -14.12 10.55 1.94
N LEU A 212 -14.08 11.88 1.82
CA LEU A 212 -12.96 12.71 2.22
C LEU A 212 -13.29 13.51 3.48
N GLN A 213 -12.38 13.52 4.43
CA GLN A 213 -12.47 14.31 5.65
C GLN A 213 -11.92 15.73 5.45
N ASP A 214 -10.90 15.89 4.61
CA ASP A 214 -10.25 17.15 4.32
C ASP A 214 -9.54 17.08 2.95
N GLY A 215 -9.35 18.24 2.31
CA GLY A 215 -8.62 18.34 1.05
C GLY A 215 -8.43 19.79 0.67
N ARG A 216 -7.19 20.13 0.29
CA ARG A 216 -6.86 21.51 -0.09
C ARG A 216 -5.65 21.60 -1.00
N TRP A 217 -5.49 22.73 -1.59
CA TRP A 217 -4.30 23.10 -2.32
C TRP A 217 -3.13 23.39 -1.37
N TRP A 218 -2.03 22.69 -1.60
CA TRP A 218 -0.76 22.88 -0.89
C TRP A 218 0.26 23.50 -1.82
N SER A 219 0.93 24.53 -1.37
CA SER A 219 2.04 25.14 -2.11
C SER A 219 3.24 24.18 -2.18
N ARG A 220 4.06 24.37 -3.19
CA ARG A 220 5.32 23.63 -3.37
C ARG A 220 6.22 23.74 -2.12
N ALA A 221 6.33 24.93 -1.54
CA ALA A 221 7.13 25.16 -0.33
C ALA A 221 6.61 24.40 0.90
N GLU A 222 5.29 24.31 1.10
CA GLU A 222 4.70 23.53 2.20
C GLU A 222 4.98 22.04 2.03
N VAL A 223 4.83 21.50 0.81
CA VAL A 223 5.08 20.09 0.52
C VAL A 223 6.57 19.75 0.62
N GLU A 224 7.46 20.63 0.14
CA GLU A 224 8.90 20.46 0.25
C GLU A 224 9.38 20.47 1.71
N ALA A 225 8.83 21.39 2.53
CA ALA A 225 9.08 21.41 3.96
C ALA A 225 8.65 20.12 4.65
N ALA A 226 7.49 19.53 4.26
CA ALA A 226 7.00 18.25 4.80
C ALA A 226 7.90 17.08 4.41
N VAL A 227 8.38 17.03 3.15
CA VAL A 227 9.35 16.02 2.69
C VAL A 227 10.64 16.10 3.49
N THR A 228 11.18 17.32 3.67
CA THR A 228 12.43 17.58 4.41
C THR A 228 12.30 17.22 5.89
N ALA A 229 11.19 17.61 6.53
CA ALA A 229 10.91 17.27 7.93
C ALA A 229 10.80 15.75 8.14
N SER A 230 10.19 15.03 7.20
CA SER A 230 10.11 13.56 7.24
C SER A 230 11.48 12.90 7.12
N ALA A 231 12.41 13.51 6.39
CA ALA A 231 13.78 12.99 6.25
C ALA A 231 14.65 13.30 7.49
N ALA A 232 14.51 14.48 8.09
CA ALA A 232 15.36 14.95 9.20
C ALA A 232 14.97 14.34 10.56
N ASN A 233 13.68 14.16 10.82
CA ASN A 233 13.17 13.66 12.12
C ASN A 233 13.12 12.11 12.22
N GLY A 234 13.72 11.41 11.24
CA GLY A 234 13.45 9.99 11.04
C GLY A 234 11.98 9.85 10.69
N SER A 235 11.68 9.54 9.44
CA SER A 235 10.30 9.35 9.00
C SER A 235 9.50 8.66 10.11
N PRO A 236 8.26 9.07 10.46
CA PRO A 236 7.40 8.29 11.35
C PRO A 236 7.25 6.84 10.87
N TRP A 237 7.71 6.57 9.65
CA TRP A 237 7.82 5.27 8.98
C TRP A 237 9.24 4.65 9.07
N SER A 238 10.23 5.29 9.70
CA SER A 238 11.56 4.70 9.88
C SER A 238 11.63 3.94 11.20
N LEU A 239 12.09 2.69 11.15
CA LEU A 239 12.52 1.95 12.34
C LEU A 239 13.91 2.45 12.76
N THR A 240 13.99 3.61 13.37
CA THR A 240 15.18 3.92 14.18
C THR A 240 15.04 3.10 15.46
N ALA A 241 15.89 2.10 15.62
CA ALA A 241 16.06 1.42 16.88
C ALA A 241 16.51 2.46 17.91
N SER A 242 15.59 2.97 18.71
CA SER A 242 15.92 3.71 19.91
C SER A 242 16.61 2.75 20.86
N ALA A 243 17.86 3.05 21.21
CA ALA A 243 18.69 2.29 22.14
C ALA A 243 18.18 2.32 23.60
N ALA A 244 16.98 2.79 23.84
CA ALA A 244 16.29 2.75 25.13
C ALA A 244 15.04 1.88 25.00
N GLY A 245 15.17 0.60 25.28
CA GLY A 245 14.23 -0.46 25.70
C GLY A 245 12.71 -0.38 25.45
N GLY A 246 12.19 0.56 24.69
CA GLY A 246 10.80 0.69 24.28
C GLY A 246 10.71 0.79 22.77
N SER A 247 10.16 -0.23 22.12
CA SER A 247 9.80 -0.16 20.72
C SER A 247 8.86 1.04 20.50
N PRO A 248 9.14 1.99 19.59
CA PRO A 248 8.22 3.08 19.25
C PRO A 248 6.89 2.55 18.66
N TRP A 249 6.81 1.26 18.39
CA TRP A 249 5.69 0.50 17.88
C TRP A 249 5.11 -0.48 18.90
N SER A 250 5.42 -0.34 20.16
CA SER A 250 4.73 -1.03 21.27
C SER A 250 3.31 -0.46 21.36
N LEU A 251 2.47 -0.90 20.45
CA LEU A 251 1.02 -0.75 20.55
C LEU A 251 0.56 -1.60 21.72
N THR A 252 0.44 -0.98 22.89
CA THR A 252 -0.35 -1.54 23.97
C THR A 252 -1.77 -1.69 23.44
N SER A 253 -2.15 -2.93 23.17
CA SER A 253 -3.52 -3.30 22.84
C SER A 253 -4.37 -3.10 24.09
N SER A 254 -4.98 -1.94 24.25
CA SER A 254 -6.20 -1.83 25.02
C SER A 254 -7.37 -2.23 24.14
N ALA A 255 -8.17 -3.12 24.67
CA ALA A 255 -9.33 -3.73 24.05
C ALA A 255 -10.30 -2.70 23.47
N ALA A 256 -10.55 -2.80 22.19
CA ALA A 256 -11.75 -2.52 21.42
C ALA A 256 -11.33 -2.17 19.99
N GLY A 257 -11.66 -3.01 19.05
CA GLY A 257 -11.66 -2.97 17.58
C GLY A 257 -11.27 -1.72 16.78
N GLY A 258 -10.43 -0.83 17.27
CA GLY A 258 -9.95 0.39 16.65
C GLY A 258 -8.61 0.19 15.94
N SER A 259 -8.48 0.78 14.76
CA SER A 259 -7.22 0.88 14.01
C SER A 259 -6.10 1.42 14.92
N PRO A 260 -4.87 0.85 14.89
CA PRO A 260 -3.77 1.28 15.74
C PRO A 260 -3.26 2.71 15.52
N TRP A 261 -3.90 3.48 14.64
CA TRP A 261 -3.51 4.82 14.20
C TRP A 261 -4.21 5.97 14.93
N PHE A 262 -5.13 5.67 15.88
CA PHE A 262 -5.94 6.69 16.57
C PHE A 262 -5.53 6.87 18.02
N SER A 263 -4.64 7.81 18.28
CA SER A 263 -4.53 8.46 19.60
C SER A 263 -4.52 9.98 19.39
N SER A 264 -5.56 10.64 19.95
CA SER A 264 -5.75 12.08 20.21
C SER A 264 -5.26 13.06 19.12
N GLU A 265 -6.17 13.86 18.59
CA GLU A 265 -5.89 14.94 17.64
C GLU A 265 -4.86 15.93 18.19
N PRO A 266 -3.73 16.16 17.53
CA PRO A 266 -2.93 17.34 17.80
C PRO A 266 -3.61 18.54 17.12
N LYS A 267 -3.93 19.54 17.90
CA LYS A 267 -4.30 20.86 17.38
C LYS A 267 -3.14 21.37 16.52
N THR A 268 -3.36 21.57 15.22
CA THR A 268 -2.35 21.89 14.18
C THR A 268 -1.37 20.76 13.87
N ALA A 269 -1.84 19.67 13.30
CA ALA A 269 -0.94 18.62 12.78
C ALA A 269 -0.15 19.18 11.58
N ALA A 270 1.19 19.09 11.65
CA ALA A 270 2.05 19.34 10.50
C ALA A 270 1.65 18.40 9.34
N LEU A 271 1.80 18.86 8.09
CA LEU A 271 1.54 18.04 6.91
C LEU A 271 2.40 16.77 6.95
N LEU A 272 1.74 15.61 7.00
CA LEU A 272 2.36 14.31 6.83
C LEU A 272 2.08 13.79 5.44
N LEU A 273 3.11 13.26 4.79
CA LEU A 273 3.01 12.68 3.46
C LEU A 273 3.01 11.14 3.53
N PRO A 274 2.51 10.45 2.50
CA PRO A 274 2.59 9.00 2.43
C PRO A 274 4.04 8.49 2.56
N PRO A 275 4.25 7.23 3.01
CA PRO A 275 5.59 6.67 3.15
C PRO A 275 6.42 6.75 1.87
N PRO A 276 7.75 6.94 1.95
CA PRO A 276 8.62 7.18 0.78
C PRO A 276 8.57 6.11 -0.32
N MET A 277 8.15 4.88 0.01
CA MET A 277 8.08 3.77 -0.94
C MET A 277 6.71 3.65 -1.64
N THR A 278 5.77 4.55 -1.37
CA THR A 278 4.43 4.51 -1.99
C THR A 278 4.40 5.27 -3.30
N ILE A 279 3.53 4.82 -4.23
CA ILE A 279 3.33 5.53 -5.50
C ILE A 279 2.89 6.98 -5.28
N ALA A 280 2.05 7.25 -4.28
CA ALA A 280 1.63 8.61 -3.93
C ALA A 280 2.83 9.50 -3.58
N HIS A 281 3.77 9.01 -2.76
CA HIS A 281 5.00 9.75 -2.44
C HIS A 281 5.87 9.96 -3.68
N CYS A 282 5.97 8.96 -4.56
CA CYS A 282 6.71 9.08 -5.81
C CYS A 282 6.12 10.16 -6.73
N LEU A 283 4.79 10.25 -6.83
CA LEU A 283 4.11 11.31 -7.59
C LEU A 283 4.41 12.70 -7.02
N ILE A 284 4.32 12.86 -5.70
CA ILE A 284 4.61 14.11 -5.00
C ILE A 284 6.08 14.52 -5.21
N ARG A 285 7.02 13.60 -5.06
CA ARG A 285 8.43 13.88 -5.30
C ARG A 285 8.72 14.23 -6.76
N HIS A 286 8.17 13.49 -7.70
CA HIS A 286 8.32 13.80 -9.12
C HIS A 286 7.82 15.22 -9.43
N TRP A 287 6.68 15.63 -8.85
CA TRP A 287 6.18 16.98 -8.98
C TRP A 287 7.15 18.03 -8.40
N LEU A 288 7.75 17.79 -7.24
CA LEU A 288 8.74 18.69 -6.65
C LEU A 288 10.05 18.77 -7.46
N GLU A 289 10.43 17.70 -8.13
CA GLU A 289 11.66 17.63 -8.96
C GLU A 289 11.47 18.26 -10.34
N THR A 290 10.22 18.29 -10.87
CA THR A 290 9.91 18.98 -12.12
C THR A 290 9.76 20.47 -11.87
N THR A 291 10.78 21.25 -12.23
CA THR A 291 10.68 22.71 -12.26
C THR A 291 9.56 23.12 -13.21
N SER A 292 8.90 24.24 -12.89
CA SER A 292 8.03 24.91 -13.86
C SER A 292 8.91 25.28 -15.07
N GLU A 293 8.90 24.45 -16.11
CA GLU A 293 9.42 24.89 -17.39
C GLU A 293 8.62 26.11 -17.77
N SER A 294 9.29 27.24 -17.70
CA SER A 294 8.80 28.53 -18.17
C SER A 294 8.31 28.30 -19.60
N SER A 295 7.00 28.51 -19.79
CA SER A 295 6.39 28.67 -21.11
C SER A 295 7.20 29.74 -21.86
N SER A 296 8.03 29.28 -22.79
CA SER A 296 8.65 30.13 -23.82
C SER A 296 7.78 30.10 -25.04
#